data_c4c5b74a52ea1100ac0c6f330a1a9634
#
_entry.id   c4c5b74a52ea1100ac0c6f330a1a9634
#
_cell.length_a   1.000
_cell.length_b   1.000
_cell.length_c   1.000
_cell.angle_alpha   90.00
_cell.angle_beta   90.00
_cell.angle_gamma   90.00
#
_symmetry.space_group_name_H-M   'P 1'
#
loop_
_entity.id
_entity.type
_entity.pdbx_description
1 polymer ?
#
loop_
_entity_poly.entity_id
_entity_poly.type
_entity_poly.pdbx_seq_one_letter_code
_entity_poly.pdbx_strand_id
1 'polypeptide(L)'
;MKQGSIAATAAFAVSVAATSAWAETKWDMSIVWPEGNFHTQNAMAFADAVKEATDGEVVITVHSGGALGIKGPEGMAAVRDGLVPIAEILLNQQVGEAPVLGIETLPFLAPTMADLALLHKFYRPKLDEVAAGMNQKILYMVPWPGQAVFAPNAINTVEDLKGLTIRVVDSNGNDFFGALGATPIQMPWGEVVPSLAAGTIKGVTTSSSSGVDGAFWEFTKYMSTFNWQASSNIMSVNLDAWNALPLETRQKIEETAAGLEGQFWLNSRAEDAKKIATLKENGVEVSAPSPELSAALLEKALPLWDAYKTRVPEAAPIIDAYLTLRN
;
A
#
# COMPACT_ATOMS: atom_id res chain seq x y z
N MET A 1 -2.68 -27.85 89.90
CA MET A 1 -3.54 -27.36 88.75
C MET A 1 -2.63 -26.55 87.87
N LYS A 2 -2.25 -27.10 86.70
CA LYS A 2 -1.41 -26.40 85.67
C LYS A 2 -2.29 -26.18 84.45
N GLN A 3 -2.54 -24.94 84.16
CA GLN A 3 -3.22 -24.54 82.93
C GLN A 3 -2.20 -24.50 81.78
N GLY A 4 -2.42 -25.28 80.73
CA GLY A 4 -1.63 -25.24 79.52
C GLY A 4 -2.32 -24.32 78.52
N SER A 5 -1.62 -23.27 78.06
CA SER A 5 -2.00 -22.40 77.01
C SER A 5 -1.67 -23.04 75.68
N ILE A 6 -2.67 -23.21 74.80
CA ILE A 6 -2.52 -23.64 73.38
C ILE A 6 -2.37 -22.37 72.56
N ALA A 7 -1.21 -22.15 71.96
CA ALA A 7 -0.98 -21.08 70.97
C ALA A 7 -1.39 -21.58 69.59
N ALA A 8 -2.42 -20.97 69.01
CA ALA A 8 -2.83 -21.23 67.64
C ALA A 8 -1.99 -20.40 66.66
N THR A 9 -1.14 -21.08 65.89
CA THR A 9 -0.35 -20.45 64.80
C THR A 9 -1.22 -20.35 63.54
N ALA A 10 -1.64 -19.14 63.19
CA ALA A 10 -2.33 -18.88 61.92
C ALA A 10 -1.30 -18.81 60.77
N ALA A 11 -1.30 -19.79 59.90
CA ALA A 11 -0.53 -19.77 58.65
C ALA A 11 -1.20 -18.88 57.61
N PHE A 12 -0.62 -17.74 57.28
CA PHE A 12 -1.03 -16.88 56.16
C PHE A 12 -0.48 -17.50 54.88
N ALA A 13 -1.37 -18.06 54.04
CA ALA A 13 -1.03 -18.46 52.68
C ALA A 13 -1.00 -17.22 51.78
N VAL A 14 0.18 -16.76 51.46
CA VAL A 14 0.39 -15.72 50.40
C VAL A 14 0.25 -16.41 49.08
N SER A 15 -0.91 -16.20 48.39
CA SER A 15 -1.10 -16.60 47.00
C SER A 15 -0.30 -15.64 46.13
N VAL A 16 0.89 -16.05 45.69
CA VAL A 16 1.62 -15.39 44.62
C VAL A 16 0.87 -15.68 43.30
N ALA A 17 0.09 -14.73 42.83
CA ALA A 17 -0.43 -14.77 41.47
C ALA A 17 0.79 -14.71 40.54
N ALA A 18 1.16 -15.83 39.95
CA ALA A 18 2.12 -15.87 38.86
C ALA A 18 1.49 -15.14 37.65
N THR A 19 1.81 -13.87 37.48
CA THR A 19 1.62 -13.19 36.21
C THR A 19 2.52 -13.92 35.21
N SER A 20 1.91 -14.66 34.30
CA SER A 20 2.61 -15.21 33.15
C SER A 20 3.15 -14.02 32.33
N ALA A 21 4.40 -13.65 32.58
CA ALA A 21 5.11 -12.74 31.70
C ALA A 21 5.28 -13.50 30.38
N TRP A 22 4.41 -13.23 29.42
CA TRP A 22 4.63 -13.68 28.05
C TRP A 22 5.93 -13.04 27.57
N ALA A 23 6.76 -13.84 26.90
CA ALA A 23 7.99 -13.31 26.31
C ALA A 23 7.60 -12.29 25.24
N GLU A 24 8.21 -11.10 25.30
CA GLU A 24 8.04 -10.04 24.29
C GLU A 24 8.28 -10.60 22.90
N THR A 25 7.29 -10.49 22.02
CA THR A 25 7.40 -10.84 20.59
C THR A 25 7.89 -9.64 19.82
N LYS A 26 9.03 -9.76 19.16
CA LYS A 26 9.61 -8.70 18.32
C LYS A 26 9.40 -8.99 16.86
N TRP A 27 8.81 -8.03 16.15
CA TRP A 27 8.62 -8.10 14.71
C TRP A 27 9.40 -6.97 14.02
N ASP A 28 10.17 -7.33 13.01
CA ASP A 28 10.78 -6.38 12.09
C ASP A 28 9.83 -6.15 10.91
N MET A 29 9.38 -4.89 10.72
CA MET A 29 8.48 -4.49 9.63
C MET A 29 9.28 -3.91 8.47
N SER A 30 9.13 -4.49 7.29
CA SER A 30 9.75 -3.95 6.06
C SER A 30 8.85 -2.93 5.39
N ILE A 31 9.40 -1.75 5.06
CA ILE A 31 8.74 -0.69 4.30
C ILE A 31 9.72 -0.11 3.28
N VAL A 32 9.30 0.00 2.01
CA VAL A 32 10.16 0.54 0.94
C VAL A 32 10.15 2.07 0.86
N TRP A 33 9.17 2.72 1.48
CA TRP A 33 8.99 4.18 1.43
C TRP A 33 9.87 4.88 2.46
N PRO A 34 10.32 6.13 2.20
CA PRO A 34 11.10 6.89 3.14
C PRO A 34 10.30 7.24 4.40
N GLU A 35 10.99 7.57 5.48
CA GLU A 35 10.38 7.86 6.79
C GLU A 35 9.31 8.98 6.72
N GLY A 36 9.52 10.00 5.89
CA GLY A 36 8.58 11.12 5.71
C GLY A 36 7.34 10.80 4.88
N ASN A 37 7.24 9.60 4.30
CA ASN A 37 6.07 9.18 3.52
C ASN A 37 4.90 8.84 4.46
N PHE A 38 3.67 9.21 4.05
CA PHE A 38 2.48 9.01 4.89
C PHE A 38 2.17 7.54 5.18
N HIS A 39 2.50 6.61 4.29
CA HIS A 39 2.39 5.18 4.54
C HIS A 39 3.32 4.73 5.66
N THR A 40 4.57 5.21 5.64
CA THR A 40 5.53 4.91 6.72
C THR A 40 5.06 5.50 8.05
N GLN A 41 4.54 6.74 8.04
CA GLN A 41 3.98 7.36 9.23
C GLN A 41 2.75 6.61 9.77
N ASN A 42 1.86 6.13 8.90
CA ASN A 42 0.74 5.27 9.28
C ASN A 42 1.22 3.95 9.91
N ALA A 43 2.25 3.34 9.33
CA ALA A 43 2.82 2.09 9.84
C ALA A 43 3.51 2.28 11.20
N MET A 44 4.19 3.40 11.43
CA MET A 44 4.75 3.76 12.73
C MET A 44 3.65 3.96 13.77
N ALA A 45 2.58 4.69 13.41
CA ALA A 45 1.42 4.87 14.27
C ALA A 45 0.72 3.52 14.60
N PHE A 46 0.63 2.62 13.62
CA PHE A 46 0.13 1.26 13.85
C PHE A 46 1.02 0.46 14.80
N ALA A 47 2.34 0.51 14.62
CA ALA A 47 3.29 -0.18 15.49
C ALA A 47 3.20 0.29 16.95
N ASP A 48 3.11 1.61 17.17
CA ASP A 48 2.93 2.19 18.50
C ASP A 48 1.58 1.78 19.13
N ALA A 49 0.50 1.82 18.35
CA ALA A 49 -0.82 1.43 18.83
C ALA A 49 -0.91 -0.07 19.15
N VAL A 50 -0.24 -0.95 18.38
CA VAL A 50 -0.14 -2.39 18.70
C VAL A 50 0.60 -2.60 20.00
N LYS A 51 1.74 -1.92 20.20
CA LYS A 51 2.50 -2.01 21.45
C LYS A 51 1.65 -1.58 22.65
N GLU A 52 0.89 -0.49 22.53
CA GLU A 52 0.00 -0.02 23.60
C GLU A 52 -1.15 -1.01 23.84
N ALA A 53 -1.86 -1.46 22.81
CA ALA A 53 -2.99 -2.37 22.93
C ALA A 53 -2.62 -3.75 23.50
N THR A 54 -1.38 -4.19 23.25
CA THR A 54 -0.87 -5.49 23.73
C THR A 54 -0.05 -5.38 25.01
N ASP A 55 -0.05 -4.21 25.70
CA ASP A 55 0.76 -3.98 26.90
C ASP A 55 2.26 -4.33 26.70
N GLY A 56 2.77 -4.17 25.48
CA GLY A 56 4.14 -4.48 25.09
C GLY A 56 4.42 -5.96 24.80
N GLU A 57 3.40 -6.83 24.74
CA GLU A 57 3.61 -8.23 24.33
C GLU A 57 4.11 -8.35 22.89
N VAL A 58 3.67 -7.43 22.01
CA VAL A 58 4.14 -7.33 20.63
C VAL A 58 4.76 -5.97 20.38
N VAL A 59 6.03 -5.97 19.97
CA VAL A 59 6.79 -4.77 19.62
C VAL A 59 7.21 -4.85 18.15
N ILE A 60 6.77 -3.88 17.34
CA ILE A 60 7.08 -3.82 15.92
C ILE A 60 8.13 -2.74 15.68
N THR A 61 9.28 -3.13 15.12
CA THR A 61 10.32 -2.19 14.68
C THR A 61 10.13 -1.91 13.20
N VAL A 62 9.88 -0.64 12.87
CA VAL A 62 9.66 -0.22 11.47
C VAL A 62 10.99 0.08 10.80
N HIS A 63 11.30 -0.61 9.72
CA HIS A 63 12.49 -0.39 8.88
C HIS A 63 12.06 0.26 7.56
N SER A 64 12.16 1.59 7.50
CA SER A 64 11.76 2.41 6.35
C SER A 64 12.83 2.49 5.26
N GLY A 65 12.46 3.02 4.08
CA GLY A 65 13.39 3.31 2.99
C GLY A 65 14.05 2.07 2.37
N GLY A 66 13.47 0.88 2.55
CA GLY A 66 14.05 -0.37 2.06
C GLY A 66 15.28 -0.83 2.86
N ALA A 67 15.43 -0.39 4.11
CA ALA A 67 16.62 -0.67 4.95
C ALA A 67 16.93 -2.16 5.13
N LEU A 68 15.93 -3.03 5.02
CA LEU A 68 16.11 -4.50 5.08
C LEU A 68 16.53 -5.12 3.73
N GLY A 69 16.74 -4.32 2.69
CA GLY A 69 17.16 -4.78 1.36
C GLY A 69 16.06 -5.47 0.55
N ILE A 70 14.83 -5.53 1.05
CA ILE A 70 13.67 -6.11 0.35
C ILE A 70 13.09 -5.05 -0.59
N LYS A 71 13.08 -5.36 -1.90
CA LYS A 71 12.48 -4.49 -2.90
C LYS A 71 10.96 -4.66 -2.94
N GLY A 72 10.24 -3.63 -3.42
CA GLY A 72 8.77 -3.66 -3.48
C GLY A 72 8.17 -4.92 -4.10
N PRO A 73 8.61 -5.37 -5.30
CA PRO A 73 8.12 -6.60 -5.93
C PRO A 73 8.41 -7.89 -5.14
N GLU A 74 9.30 -7.87 -4.17
CA GLU A 74 9.69 -9.02 -3.35
C GLU A 74 8.88 -9.11 -2.04
N GLY A 75 8.03 -8.09 -1.77
CA GLY A 75 7.37 -7.91 -0.47
C GLY A 75 6.51 -9.11 -0.05
N MET A 76 5.61 -9.59 -0.93
CA MET A 76 4.77 -10.76 -0.60
C MET A 76 5.60 -12.03 -0.43
N ALA A 77 6.61 -12.26 -1.27
CA ALA A 77 7.50 -13.41 -1.13
C ALA A 77 8.27 -13.36 0.19
N ALA A 78 8.78 -12.19 0.58
CA ALA A 78 9.53 -12.03 1.83
C ALA A 78 8.68 -12.34 3.07
N VAL A 79 7.41 -11.91 3.09
CA VAL A 79 6.48 -12.25 4.19
C VAL A 79 6.08 -13.71 4.14
N ARG A 80 5.75 -14.27 2.94
CA ARG A 80 5.40 -15.67 2.76
C ARG A 80 6.49 -16.61 3.33
N ASP A 81 7.73 -16.32 2.99
CA ASP A 81 8.88 -17.16 3.31
C ASP A 81 9.44 -16.90 4.72
N GLY A 82 8.83 -15.97 5.46
CA GLY A 82 9.21 -15.63 6.83
C GLY A 82 10.54 -14.87 6.96
N LEU A 83 11.02 -14.24 5.87
CA LEU A 83 12.19 -13.36 5.92
C LEU A 83 11.93 -12.14 6.83
N VAL A 84 10.71 -11.66 6.81
CA VAL A 84 10.18 -10.68 7.77
C VAL A 84 8.78 -11.12 8.22
N PRO A 85 8.44 -10.93 9.51
CA PRO A 85 7.12 -11.32 10.02
C PRO A 85 5.99 -10.43 9.50
N ILE A 86 6.28 -9.18 9.13
CA ILE A 86 5.29 -8.20 8.70
C ILE A 86 5.91 -7.22 7.69
N ALA A 87 5.12 -6.80 6.70
CA ALA A 87 5.54 -5.78 5.74
C ALA A 87 4.37 -4.96 5.24
N GLU A 88 4.66 -3.72 4.85
CA GLU A 88 3.76 -2.93 4.03
C GLU A 88 4.08 -3.16 2.55
N ILE A 89 3.09 -3.58 1.78
CA ILE A 89 3.26 -4.10 0.43
C ILE A 89 2.33 -3.37 -0.53
N LEU A 90 2.88 -2.82 -1.62
CA LEU A 90 2.10 -2.26 -2.71
C LEU A 90 1.56 -3.41 -3.59
N LEU A 91 0.23 -3.55 -3.66
CA LEU A 91 -0.44 -4.70 -4.28
C LEU A 91 -0.08 -4.90 -5.74
N ASN A 92 -0.12 -3.86 -6.54
CA ASN A 92 0.10 -3.98 -7.98
C ASN A 92 1.55 -4.32 -8.37
N GLN A 93 2.49 -4.24 -7.46
CA GLN A 93 3.84 -4.78 -7.67
C GLN A 93 3.90 -6.30 -7.53
N GLN A 94 2.84 -6.92 -7.01
CA GLN A 94 2.75 -8.35 -6.75
C GLN A 94 1.98 -9.13 -7.85
N VAL A 95 1.66 -8.49 -8.96
CA VAL A 95 0.91 -9.12 -10.08
C VAL A 95 1.63 -10.31 -10.71
N GLY A 96 2.94 -10.42 -10.53
CA GLY A 96 3.73 -11.59 -10.90
C GLY A 96 3.45 -12.83 -10.04
N GLU A 97 3.11 -12.63 -8.76
CA GLU A 97 2.73 -13.69 -7.83
C GLU A 97 1.25 -14.09 -8.03
N ALA A 98 0.37 -13.10 -8.17
CA ALA A 98 -1.05 -13.33 -8.45
C ALA A 98 -1.60 -12.21 -9.36
N PRO A 99 -1.91 -12.51 -10.64
CA PRO A 99 -2.36 -11.50 -11.60
C PRO A 99 -3.61 -10.72 -11.16
N VAL A 100 -4.48 -11.33 -10.35
CA VAL A 100 -5.69 -10.68 -9.81
C VAL A 100 -5.39 -9.47 -8.93
N LEU A 101 -4.16 -9.34 -8.41
CA LEU A 101 -3.71 -8.19 -7.63
C LEU A 101 -3.60 -6.87 -8.44
N GLY A 102 -3.79 -6.95 -9.76
CA GLY A 102 -3.82 -5.79 -10.66
C GLY A 102 -5.22 -5.20 -10.92
N ILE A 103 -6.30 -5.68 -10.27
CA ILE A 103 -7.66 -5.19 -10.56
C ILE A 103 -7.79 -3.68 -10.35
N GLU A 104 -7.34 -3.14 -9.22
CA GLU A 104 -7.53 -1.73 -8.89
C GLU A 104 -6.69 -0.78 -9.76
N THR A 105 -5.66 -1.31 -10.45
CA THR A 105 -4.81 -0.52 -11.34
C THR A 105 -5.23 -0.56 -12.80
N LEU A 106 -6.37 -1.17 -13.11
CA LEU A 106 -6.97 -1.04 -14.44
C LEU A 106 -7.29 0.44 -14.71
N PRO A 107 -6.85 0.98 -15.86
CA PRO A 107 -6.96 2.40 -16.14
C PRO A 107 -8.42 2.89 -16.05
N PHE A 108 -8.67 3.91 -15.21
CA PHE A 108 -9.97 4.53 -14.95
C PHE A 108 -11.07 3.59 -14.43
N LEU A 109 -10.73 2.38 -13.96
CA LEU A 109 -11.72 1.48 -13.36
C LEU A 109 -12.27 2.08 -12.06
N ALA A 110 -11.42 2.57 -11.17
CA ALA A 110 -11.80 3.19 -9.89
C ALA A 110 -11.08 4.55 -9.71
N PRO A 111 -11.50 5.60 -10.46
CA PRO A 111 -10.76 6.86 -10.53
C PRO A 111 -10.85 7.74 -9.28
N THR A 112 -11.77 7.45 -8.37
CA THR A 112 -11.93 8.20 -7.11
C THR A 112 -11.78 7.31 -5.90
N MET A 113 -11.49 7.91 -4.72
CA MET A 113 -11.47 7.19 -3.45
C MET A 113 -12.82 6.51 -3.12
N ALA A 114 -13.94 7.09 -3.55
CA ALA A 114 -15.26 6.50 -3.37
C ALA A 114 -15.45 5.27 -4.27
N ASP A 115 -15.03 5.36 -5.53
CA ASP A 115 -15.03 4.23 -6.47
C ASP A 115 -14.15 3.10 -5.96
N LEU A 116 -12.97 3.43 -5.45
CA LEU A 116 -12.04 2.45 -4.89
C LEU A 116 -12.62 1.76 -3.64
N ALA A 117 -13.22 2.54 -2.73
CA ALA A 117 -13.89 2.00 -1.56
C ALA A 117 -15.07 1.07 -1.93
N LEU A 118 -15.79 1.37 -3.02
CA LEU A 118 -16.81 0.49 -3.56
C LEU A 118 -16.20 -0.79 -4.17
N LEU A 119 -15.14 -0.66 -4.96
CA LEU A 119 -14.42 -1.80 -5.55
C LEU A 119 -13.91 -2.76 -4.45
N HIS A 120 -13.35 -2.23 -3.37
CA HIS A 120 -12.82 -3.03 -2.26
C HIS A 120 -13.89 -3.91 -1.58
N LYS A 121 -15.17 -3.54 -1.61
CA LYS A 121 -16.26 -4.40 -1.07
C LYS A 121 -16.35 -5.75 -1.81
N PHE A 122 -16.02 -5.77 -3.09
CA PHE A 122 -16.00 -6.98 -3.92
C PHE A 122 -14.63 -7.63 -4.01
N TYR A 123 -13.58 -6.82 -3.91
CA TYR A 123 -12.21 -7.26 -4.13
C TYR A 123 -11.54 -7.81 -2.87
N ARG A 124 -11.83 -7.23 -1.69
CA ARG A 124 -11.20 -7.63 -0.42
C ARG A 124 -11.30 -9.13 -0.12
N PRO A 125 -12.44 -9.83 -0.31
CA PRO A 125 -12.50 -11.27 -0.07
C PRO A 125 -11.51 -12.08 -0.93
N LYS A 126 -11.30 -11.66 -2.19
CA LYS A 126 -10.33 -12.31 -3.07
C LYS A 126 -8.88 -12.00 -2.66
N LEU A 127 -8.61 -10.79 -2.19
CA LEU A 127 -7.31 -10.44 -1.64
C LEU A 127 -6.97 -11.27 -0.41
N ASP A 128 -7.92 -11.46 0.50
CA ASP A 128 -7.73 -12.26 1.71
C ASP A 128 -7.49 -13.74 1.35
N GLU A 129 -8.19 -14.28 0.31
CA GLU A 129 -7.94 -15.63 -0.22
C GLU A 129 -6.52 -15.76 -0.79
N VAL A 130 -6.08 -14.80 -1.62
CA VAL A 130 -4.73 -14.79 -2.21
C VAL A 130 -3.68 -14.71 -1.10
N ALA A 131 -3.84 -13.81 -0.15
CA ALA A 131 -2.90 -13.65 0.97
C ALA A 131 -2.81 -14.92 1.81
N ALA A 132 -3.95 -15.55 2.14
CA ALA A 132 -3.97 -16.81 2.88
C ALA A 132 -3.27 -17.94 2.11
N GLY A 133 -3.47 -18.02 0.79
CA GLY A 133 -2.77 -18.97 -0.08
C GLY A 133 -1.25 -18.75 -0.15
N MET A 134 -0.81 -17.56 0.22
CA MET A 134 0.61 -17.16 0.31
C MET A 134 1.11 -17.08 1.77
N ASN A 135 0.50 -17.83 2.69
CA ASN A 135 0.88 -17.85 4.11
C ASN A 135 0.85 -16.46 4.78
N GLN A 136 -0.13 -15.62 4.42
CA GLN A 136 -0.24 -14.23 4.90
C GLN A 136 -1.65 -13.87 5.33
N LYS A 137 -1.75 -12.87 6.20
CA LYS A 137 -2.98 -12.22 6.61
C LYS A 137 -2.88 -10.71 6.38
N ILE A 138 -3.88 -10.13 5.73
CA ILE A 138 -3.98 -8.68 5.55
C ILE A 138 -4.64 -8.07 6.79
N LEU A 139 -3.96 -7.16 7.45
CA LEU A 139 -4.47 -6.43 8.61
C LEU A 139 -5.29 -5.21 8.21
N TYR A 140 -4.78 -4.38 7.30
CA TYR A 140 -5.47 -3.23 6.75
C TYR A 140 -4.99 -2.90 5.32
N MET A 141 -5.75 -2.03 4.62
CA MET A 141 -5.41 -1.50 3.30
C MET A 141 -5.51 0.01 3.28
N VAL A 142 -4.53 0.66 2.66
CA VAL A 142 -4.50 2.13 2.53
C VAL A 142 -4.21 2.52 1.08
N PRO A 143 -5.07 3.34 0.44
CA PRO A 143 -4.83 3.77 -0.92
C PRO A 143 -3.77 4.86 -1.00
N TRP A 144 -3.12 4.94 -2.16
CA TRP A 144 -2.33 6.09 -2.57
C TRP A 144 -3.25 7.20 -3.09
N PRO A 145 -2.79 8.46 -3.08
CA PRO A 145 -3.39 9.51 -3.89
C PRO A 145 -3.45 9.12 -5.37
N GLY A 146 -4.33 9.79 -6.13
CA GLY A 146 -4.51 9.54 -7.55
C GLY A 146 -3.19 9.58 -8.33
N GLN A 147 -3.04 8.64 -9.27
CA GLN A 147 -1.79 8.52 -10.02
C GLN A 147 -1.73 9.55 -11.16
N ALA A 148 -0.75 10.43 -11.06
CA ALA A 148 -0.43 11.48 -12.03
C ALA A 148 0.67 11.06 -12.99
N VAL A 149 0.93 11.90 -13.99
CA VAL A 149 2.08 11.79 -14.88
C VAL A 149 2.99 12.99 -14.67
N PHE A 150 4.22 12.74 -14.29
CA PHE A 150 5.30 13.72 -14.23
C PHE A 150 6.10 13.67 -15.53
N ALA A 151 6.32 14.82 -16.17
CA ALA A 151 7.00 14.90 -17.45
C ALA A 151 7.79 16.21 -17.61
N PRO A 152 8.80 16.26 -18.52
CA PRO A 152 9.54 17.48 -18.78
C PRO A 152 8.72 18.55 -19.55
N ASN A 153 7.66 18.13 -20.27
CA ASN A 153 6.77 18.98 -21.03
C ASN A 153 5.31 18.77 -20.62
N ALA A 154 4.47 19.77 -20.83
CA ALA A 154 3.03 19.66 -20.62
C ALA A 154 2.42 18.58 -21.54
N ILE A 155 1.44 17.85 -21.01
CA ILE A 155 0.69 16.84 -21.75
C ILE A 155 -0.72 17.36 -21.94
N ASN A 156 -1.02 17.84 -23.16
CA ASN A 156 -2.30 18.42 -23.55
C ASN A 156 -3.08 17.50 -24.48
N THR A 157 -2.40 16.59 -25.17
CA THR A 157 -2.94 15.62 -26.14
C THR A 157 -2.29 14.26 -25.95
N VAL A 158 -2.87 13.20 -26.51
CA VAL A 158 -2.26 11.87 -26.54
C VAL A 158 -0.93 11.87 -27.31
N GLU A 159 -0.79 12.73 -28.32
CA GLU A 159 0.42 12.88 -29.10
C GLU A 159 1.63 13.31 -28.26
N ASP A 160 1.41 14.08 -27.20
CA ASP A 160 2.47 14.55 -26.30
C ASP A 160 3.09 13.39 -25.49
N LEU A 161 2.44 12.24 -25.41
CA LEU A 161 2.94 11.02 -24.79
C LEU A 161 3.80 10.17 -25.73
N LYS A 162 3.71 10.39 -27.06
CA LYS A 162 4.44 9.54 -28.02
C LYS A 162 5.95 9.61 -27.83
N GLY A 163 6.55 8.44 -27.66
CA GLY A 163 7.98 8.30 -27.47
C GLY A 163 8.53 8.77 -26.11
N LEU A 164 7.64 9.20 -25.19
CA LEU A 164 8.04 9.51 -23.83
C LEU A 164 8.50 8.21 -23.13
N THR A 165 9.77 8.15 -22.75
CA THR A 165 10.28 7.07 -21.91
C THR A 165 9.76 7.30 -20.50
N ILE A 166 8.77 6.52 -20.08
CA ILE A 166 8.03 6.74 -18.83
C ILE A 166 8.12 5.53 -17.91
N ARG A 167 8.45 5.79 -16.66
CA ARG A 167 8.38 4.73 -15.65
C ARG A 167 6.95 4.43 -15.27
N VAL A 168 6.63 3.16 -15.24
CA VAL A 168 5.36 2.60 -14.73
C VAL A 168 5.62 1.64 -13.56
N VAL A 169 4.56 1.35 -12.79
CA VAL A 169 4.66 0.49 -11.59
C VAL A 169 4.44 -0.98 -11.94
N ASP A 170 3.51 -1.26 -12.86
CA ASP A 170 2.98 -2.60 -13.14
C ASP A 170 2.70 -2.83 -14.64
N SER A 171 2.23 -4.04 -14.96
CA SER A 171 1.87 -4.43 -16.31
C SER A 171 0.69 -3.65 -16.89
N ASN A 172 -0.29 -3.23 -16.07
CA ASN A 172 -1.42 -2.44 -16.55
C ASN A 172 -0.96 -1.05 -17.01
N GLY A 173 -0.01 -0.45 -16.27
CA GLY A 173 0.65 0.78 -16.70
C GLY A 173 1.44 0.59 -17.99
N ASN A 174 2.13 -0.54 -18.12
CA ASN A 174 2.85 -0.88 -19.35
C ASN A 174 1.90 -0.97 -20.56
N ASP A 175 0.79 -1.70 -20.41
CA ASP A 175 -0.21 -1.86 -21.46
C ASP A 175 -0.86 -0.52 -21.82
N PHE A 176 -1.24 0.29 -20.82
CA PHE A 176 -1.91 1.57 -21.03
C PHE A 176 -1.01 2.62 -21.69
N PHE A 177 0.17 2.89 -21.14
CA PHE A 177 1.07 3.88 -21.72
C PHE A 177 1.65 3.43 -23.05
N GLY A 178 1.81 2.12 -23.27
CA GLY A 178 2.11 1.56 -24.59
C GLY A 178 1.03 1.83 -25.61
N ALA A 179 -0.26 1.67 -25.26
CA ALA A 179 -1.40 1.99 -26.12
C ALA A 179 -1.51 3.49 -26.45
N LEU A 180 -0.94 4.36 -25.62
CA LEU A 180 -0.83 5.81 -25.83
C LEU A 180 0.41 6.20 -26.67
N GLY A 181 1.24 5.23 -27.08
CA GLY A 181 2.43 5.47 -27.89
C GLY A 181 3.67 5.91 -27.08
N ALA A 182 3.63 5.86 -25.77
CA ALA A 182 4.80 6.07 -24.93
C ALA A 182 5.71 4.84 -24.96
N THR A 183 6.89 4.96 -24.34
CA THR A 183 7.84 3.85 -24.12
C THR A 183 7.88 3.57 -22.61
N PRO A 184 6.97 2.74 -22.09
CA PRO A 184 6.91 2.44 -20.66
C PRO A 184 8.07 1.52 -20.24
N ILE A 185 8.59 1.77 -19.04
CA ILE A 185 9.60 0.94 -18.38
C ILE A 185 9.12 0.65 -16.96
N GLN A 186 8.87 -0.62 -16.67
CA GLN A 186 8.51 -1.04 -15.32
C GLN A 186 9.76 -1.14 -14.45
N MET A 187 9.76 -0.46 -13.29
CA MET A 187 10.85 -0.55 -12.33
C MET A 187 10.40 -0.27 -10.89
N PRO A 188 11.06 -0.87 -9.88
CA PRO A 188 10.80 -0.62 -8.48
C PRO A 188 11.15 0.81 -8.06
N TRP A 189 10.57 1.27 -6.94
CA TRP A 189 10.71 2.66 -6.48
C TRP A 189 12.16 3.11 -6.29
N GLY A 190 13.01 2.29 -5.68
CA GLY A 190 14.40 2.65 -5.41
C GLY A 190 15.26 2.94 -6.66
N GLU A 191 14.79 2.56 -7.86
CA GLU A 191 15.48 2.78 -9.13
C GLU A 191 14.98 4.03 -9.86
N VAL A 192 13.89 4.67 -9.42
CA VAL A 192 13.21 5.76 -10.13
C VAL A 192 14.09 7.02 -10.16
N VAL A 193 14.50 7.54 -8.99
CA VAL A 193 15.30 8.77 -8.91
C VAL A 193 16.67 8.61 -9.60
N PRO A 194 17.43 7.52 -9.39
CA PRO A 194 18.64 7.29 -10.16
C PRO A 194 18.43 7.26 -11.68
N SER A 195 17.31 6.68 -12.15
CA SER A 195 16.99 6.60 -13.58
C SER A 195 16.59 7.95 -14.17
N LEU A 196 15.88 8.81 -13.41
CA LEU A 196 15.61 10.20 -13.79
C LEU A 196 16.92 11.00 -13.89
N ALA A 197 17.79 10.90 -12.90
CA ALA A 197 19.07 11.59 -12.87
C ALA A 197 19.99 11.16 -14.02
N ALA A 198 19.97 9.89 -14.39
CA ALA A 198 20.71 9.35 -15.53
C ALA A 198 20.07 9.67 -16.89
N GLY A 199 18.81 10.19 -16.91
CA GLY A 199 18.06 10.43 -18.13
C GLY A 199 17.58 9.15 -18.87
N THR A 200 17.65 7.99 -18.21
CA THR A 200 17.16 6.72 -18.74
C THR A 200 15.63 6.73 -18.90
N ILE A 201 14.94 7.38 -17.98
CA ILE A 201 13.52 7.73 -18.08
C ILE A 201 13.38 9.25 -18.05
N LYS A 202 12.35 9.76 -18.72
CA LYS A 202 12.03 11.19 -18.77
C LYS A 202 10.71 11.54 -18.11
N GLY A 203 9.85 10.55 -17.91
CA GLY A 203 8.58 10.69 -17.23
C GLY A 203 8.38 9.61 -16.17
N VAL A 204 7.47 9.85 -15.25
CA VAL A 204 7.08 8.91 -14.19
C VAL A 204 5.59 8.96 -13.98
N THR A 205 4.94 7.78 -13.91
CA THR A 205 3.59 7.73 -13.37
C THR A 205 3.68 7.35 -11.90
N THR A 206 3.10 8.21 -11.04
CA THR A 206 3.07 8.00 -9.59
C THR A 206 2.17 9.04 -8.91
N SER A 207 2.03 8.97 -7.58
CA SER A 207 1.28 9.94 -6.78
C SER A 207 2.04 11.25 -6.56
N SER A 208 1.32 12.29 -6.13
CA SER A 208 1.91 13.54 -5.65
C SER A 208 2.89 13.33 -4.48
N SER A 209 2.56 12.39 -3.56
CA SER A 209 3.42 12.04 -2.43
C SER A 209 4.77 11.53 -2.89
N SER A 210 4.78 10.55 -3.80
CA SER A 210 6.04 10.03 -4.37
C SER A 210 6.82 11.09 -5.15
N GLY A 211 6.11 12.01 -5.83
CA GLY A 211 6.74 13.15 -6.51
C GLY A 211 7.53 14.05 -5.55
N VAL A 212 7.00 14.28 -4.34
CA VAL A 212 7.71 15.01 -3.28
C VAL A 212 8.85 14.17 -2.68
N ASP A 213 8.60 12.90 -2.37
CA ASP A 213 9.60 12.00 -1.80
C ASP A 213 10.83 11.86 -2.69
N GLY A 214 10.64 11.89 -4.02
CA GLY A 214 11.71 11.84 -5.01
C GLY A 214 12.22 13.20 -5.47
N ALA A 215 11.75 14.31 -4.90
CA ALA A 215 12.10 15.68 -5.32
C ALA A 215 12.00 15.87 -6.85
N PHE A 216 10.89 15.47 -7.44
CA PHE A 216 10.73 15.40 -8.90
C PHE A 216 10.83 16.75 -9.60
N TRP A 217 10.73 17.87 -8.90
CA TRP A 217 11.00 19.22 -9.43
C TRP A 217 12.45 19.39 -9.94
N GLU A 218 13.37 18.52 -9.55
CA GLU A 218 14.73 18.55 -10.06
C GLU A 218 14.84 17.95 -11.47
N PHE A 219 13.86 17.13 -11.90
CA PHE A 219 13.91 16.34 -13.13
C PHE A 219 12.78 16.65 -14.10
N THR A 220 11.61 17.05 -13.58
CA THR A 220 10.37 17.28 -14.36
C THR A 220 9.78 18.64 -14.03
N LYS A 221 9.12 19.26 -15.03
CA LYS A 221 8.49 20.59 -14.87
C LYS A 221 6.98 20.51 -14.73
N TYR A 222 6.37 19.42 -15.20
CA TYR A 222 4.91 19.30 -15.31
C TYR A 222 4.43 18.05 -14.57
N MET A 223 3.29 18.21 -13.91
CA MET A 223 2.50 17.13 -13.32
C MET A 223 1.09 17.21 -13.89
N SER A 224 0.67 16.21 -14.65
CA SER A 224 -0.71 16.07 -15.15
C SER A 224 -1.48 15.12 -14.24
N THR A 225 -2.54 15.64 -13.59
CA THR A 225 -3.37 14.88 -12.65
C THR A 225 -4.37 13.99 -13.38
N PHE A 226 -3.88 13.01 -14.12
CA PHE A 226 -4.71 12.07 -14.87
C PHE A 226 -5.61 11.25 -13.96
N ASN A 227 -5.16 10.92 -12.75
CA ASN A 227 -5.84 10.00 -11.83
C ASN A 227 -6.25 8.70 -12.55
N TRP A 228 -5.35 8.20 -13.39
CA TRP A 228 -5.63 7.14 -14.35
C TRP A 228 -5.77 5.76 -13.71
N GLN A 229 -5.25 5.57 -12.50
CA GLN A 229 -5.41 4.33 -11.73
C GLN A 229 -5.51 4.65 -10.24
N ALA A 230 -6.13 3.73 -9.49
CA ALA A 230 -5.96 3.59 -8.06
C ALA A 230 -4.84 2.59 -7.75
N SER A 231 -4.28 2.65 -6.56
CA SER A 231 -3.39 1.63 -6.03
C SER A 231 -3.39 1.68 -4.51
N SER A 232 -3.30 0.52 -3.87
CA SER A 232 -3.30 0.41 -2.41
C SER A 232 -2.10 -0.36 -1.90
N ASN A 233 -1.62 0.05 -0.73
CA ASN A 233 -0.75 -0.77 0.09
C ASN A 233 -1.58 -1.61 1.05
N ILE A 234 -1.10 -2.81 1.32
CA ILE A 234 -1.61 -3.66 2.39
C ILE A 234 -0.57 -3.77 3.49
N MET A 235 -1.02 -3.82 4.76
CA MET A 235 -0.21 -4.31 5.86
C MET A 235 -0.44 -5.81 5.97
N SER A 236 0.60 -6.59 5.69
CA SER A 236 0.53 -8.04 5.62
C SER A 236 1.44 -8.69 6.64
N VAL A 237 0.94 -9.68 7.38
CA VAL A 237 1.67 -10.45 8.38
C VAL A 237 1.77 -11.92 7.96
N ASN A 238 2.92 -12.54 8.21
CA ASN A 238 3.14 -13.96 8.01
C ASN A 238 2.23 -14.79 8.94
N LEU A 239 1.53 -15.81 8.42
CA LEU A 239 0.56 -16.59 9.19
C LEU A 239 1.21 -17.45 10.28
N ASP A 240 2.44 -17.90 10.11
CA ASP A 240 3.13 -18.67 11.16
C ASP A 240 3.47 -17.76 12.33
N ALA A 241 4.01 -16.56 12.06
CA ALA A 241 4.27 -15.54 13.08
C ALA A 241 2.97 -15.07 13.75
N TRP A 242 1.90 -14.90 12.99
CA TRP A 242 0.57 -14.55 13.47
C TRP A 242 -0.01 -15.62 14.38
N ASN A 243 0.02 -16.88 13.96
CA ASN A 243 -0.56 -18.01 14.70
C ASN A 243 0.25 -18.39 15.95
N ALA A 244 1.49 -17.96 16.04
CA ALA A 244 2.31 -18.11 17.25
C ALA A 244 1.85 -17.19 18.40
N LEU A 245 1.10 -16.11 18.09
CA LEU A 245 0.54 -15.22 19.10
C LEU A 245 -0.69 -15.83 19.78
N PRO A 246 -0.92 -15.51 21.07
CA PRO A 246 -2.17 -15.83 21.76
C PRO A 246 -3.39 -15.28 21.04
N LEU A 247 -4.53 -15.95 21.16
CA LEU A 247 -5.77 -15.51 20.52
C LEU A 247 -6.16 -14.08 20.95
N GLU A 248 -6.04 -13.76 22.23
CA GLU A 248 -6.36 -12.43 22.76
C GLU A 248 -5.47 -11.35 22.14
N THR A 249 -4.16 -11.60 22.05
CA THR A 249 -3.19 -10.67 21.44
C THR A 249 -3.50 -10.45 19.96
N ARG A 250 -3.86 -11.51 19.21
CA ARG A 250 -4.31 -11.40 17.82
C ARG A 250 -5.54 -10.53 17.67
N GLN A 251 -6.54 -10.71 18.56
CA GLN A 251 -7.76 -9.91 18.55
C GLN A 251 -7.49 -8.43 18.81
N LYS A 252 -6.63 -8.10 19.78
CA LYS A 252 -6.19 -6.73 20.05
C LYS A 252 -5.53 -6.08 18.82
N ILE A 253 -4.69 -6.82 18.10
CA ILE A 253 -4.03 -6.32 16.87
C ILE A 253 -5.05 -6.10 15.75
N GLU A 254 -6.01 -7.02 15.55
CA GLU A 254 -7.07 -6.87 14.54
C GLU A 254 -7.97 -5.66 14.84
N GLU A 255 -8.38 -5.48 16.09
CA GLU A 255 -9.18 -4.33 16.51
C GLU A 255 -8.42 -3.02 16.33
N THR A 256 -7.13 -3.00 16.66
CA THR A 256 -6.25 -1.84 16.43
C THR A 256 -6.14 -1.50 14.94
N ALA A 257 -5.89 -2.50 14.09
CA ALA A 257 -5.82 -2.32 12.65
C ALA A 257 -7.13 -1.78 12.07
N ALA A 258 -8.26 -2.39 12.42
CA ALA A 258 -9.59 -1.98 11.97
C ALA A 258 -9.95 -0.56 12.45
N GLY A 259 -9.56 -0.20 13.67
CA GLY A 259 -9.78 1.14 14.24
C GLY A 259 -8.99 2.25 13.53
N LEU A 260 -7.81 1.92 13.01
CA LEU A 260 -6.91 2.89 12.36
C LEU A 260 -7.12 3.03 10.85
N GLU A 261 -7.62 2.00 10.17
CA GLU A 261 -7.72 1.97 8.70
C GLU A 261 -8.48 3.18 8.15
N GLY A 262 -9.61 3.55 8.74
CA GLY A 262 -10.39 4.72 8.32
C GLY A 262 -9.62 6.03 8.42
N GLN A 263 -8.84 6.23 9.49
CA GLN A 263 -7.99 7.41 9.66
C GLN A 263 -6.84 7.41 8.62
N PHE A 264 -6.27 6.26 8.30
CA PHE A 264 -5.21 6.13 7.30
C PHE A 264 -5.70 6.47 5.89
N TRP A 265 -6.95 6.15 5.56
CA TRP A 265 -7.60 6.61 4.32
C TRP A 265 -7.76 8.13 4.29
N LEU A 266 -8.15 8.75 5.42
CA LEU A 266 -8.23 10.22 5.52
C LEU A 266 -6.86 10.86 5.38
N ASN A 267 -5.81 10.27 5.95
CA ASN A 267 -4.44 10.73 5.80
C ASN A 267 -4.02 10.75 4.33
N SER A 268 -4.26 9.65 3.57
CA SER A 268 -3.98 9.58 2.15
C SER A 268 -4.68 10.69 1.35
N ARG A 269 -5.97 10.93 1.65
CA ARG A 269 -6.73 11.99 0.99
C ARG A 269 -6.20 13.39 1.28
N ALA A 270 -5.81 13.65 2.54
CA ALA A 270 -5.27 14.95 2.94
C ALA A 270 -3.86 15.19 2.37
N GLU A 271 -3.10 14.12 2.21
CA GLU A 271 -1.73 14.17 1.72
C GLU A 271 -1.64 14.68 0.27
N ASP A 272 -2.57 14.29 -0.60
CA ASP A 272 -2.55 14.70 -2.01
C ASP A 272 -2.54 16.23 -2.18
N ALA A 273 -3.47 16.93 -1.56
CA ALA A 273 -3.54 18.38 -1.65
C ALA A 273 -2.28 19.06 -1.09
N LYS A 274 -1.77 18.55 0.04
CA LYS A 274 -0.55 19.06 0.68
C LYS A 274 0.67 18.88 -0.21
N LYS A 275 0.84 17.71 -0.81
CA LYS A 275 2.00 17.40 -1.67
C LYS A 275 1.92 18.11 -3.02
N ILE A 276 0.73 18.28 -3.59
CA ILE A 276 0.54 19.14 -4.77
C ILE A 276 0.95 20.59 -4.47
N ALA A 277 0.63 21.12 -3.29
CA ALA A 277 1.09 22.46 -2.90
C ALA A 277 2.63 22.53 -2.84
N THR A 278 3.27 21.55 -2.19
CA THR A 278 4.74 21.46 -2.12
C THR A 278 5.37 21.38 -3.51
N LEU A 279 4.82 20.59 -4.44
CA LEU A 279 5.32 20.49 -5.82
C LEU A 279 5.24 21.83 -6.54
N LYS A 280 4.11 22.57 -6.39
CA LYS A 280 3.95 23.91 -6.97
C LYS A 280 4.93 24.93 -6.38
N GLU A 281 5.14 24.91 -5.07
CA GLU A 281 6.11 25.77 -4.38
C GLU A 281 7.53 25.54 -4.89
N ASN A 282 7.85 24.32 -5.32
CA ASN A 282 9.13 23.96 -5.95
C ASN A 282 9.13 24.09 -7.49
N GLY A 283 8.14 24.77 -8.06
CA GLY A 283 8.13 25.15 -9.48
C GLY A 283 7.57 24.12 -10.45
N VAL A 284 6.88 23.08 -9.96
CA VAL A 284 6.15 22.14 -10.82
C VAL A 284 4.83 22.75 -11.25
N GLU A 285 4.59 22.81 -12.56
CA GLU A 285 3.30 23.20 -13.12
C GLU A 285 2.31 22.02 -13.07
N VAL A 286 1.25 22.17 -12.28
CA VAL A 286 0.23 21.12 -12.08
C VAL A 286 -1.04 21.46 -12.83
N SER A 287 -1.48 20.55 -13.70
CA SER A 287 -2.70 20.71 -14.51
C SER A 287 -3.55 19.44 -14.50
N ALA A 288 -4.85 19.62 -14.66
CA ALA A 288 -5.77 18.54 -14.98
C ALA A 288 -5.83 18.34 -16.51
N PRO A 289 -6.11 17.12 -17.01
CA PRO A 289 -6.35 16.90 -18.43
C PRO A 289 -7.60 17.65 -18.88
N SER A 290 -7.60 18.11 -20.15
CA SER A 290 -8.81 18.65 -20.74
C SER A 290 -9.89 17.57 -20.89
N PRO A 291 -11.18 17.94 -21.07
CA PRO A 291 -12.24 16.95 -21.34
C PRO A 291 -11.93 16.08 -22.56
N GLU A 292 -11.36 16.67 -23.63
CA GLU A 292 -10.98 15.98 -24.85
C GLU A 292 -9.86 14.97 -24.61
N LEU A 293 -8.82 15.37 -23.86
CA LEU A 293 -7.75 14.45 -23.49
C LEU A 293 -8.28 13.34 -22.58
N SER A 294 -9.12 13.67 -21.60
CA SER A 294 -9.73 12.67 -20.69
C SER A 294 -10.55 11.63 -21.47
N ALA A 295 -11.35 12.07 -22.47
CA ALA A 295 -12.12 11.17 -23.33
C ALA A 295 -11.21 10.26 -24.16
N ALA A 296 -10.14 10.81 -24.75
CA ALA A 296 -9.19 10.05 -25.54
C ALA A 296 -8.40 9.02 -24.69
N LEU A 297 -8.04 9.37 -23.46
CA LEU A 297 -7.40 8.45 -22.50
C LEU A 297 -8.35 7.31 -22.13
N LEU A 298 -9.61 7.61 -21.84
CA LEU A 298 -10.63 6.60 -21.50
C LEU A 298 -10.90 5.65 -22.68
N GLU A 299 -10.98 6.17 -23.92
CA GLU A 299 -11.13 5.35 -25.12
C GLU A 299 -10.02 4.29 -25.24
N LYS A 300 -8.79 4.65 -24.91
CA LYS A 300 -7.64 3.72 -24.92
C LYS A 300 -7.65 2.74 -23.74
N ALA A 301 -8.28 3.10 -22.63
CA ALA A 301 -8.35 2.29 -21.43
C ALA A 301 -9.38 1.14 -21.52
N LEU A 302 -10.57 1.42 -22.08
CA LEU A 302 -11.69 0.47 -22.07
C LEU A 302 -11.36 -0.91 -22.66
N PRO A 303 -10.68 -1.03 -23.83
CA PRO A 303 -10.30 -2.33 -24.37
C PRO A 303 -9.37 -3.15 -23.44
N LEU A 304 -8.62 -2.47 -22.59
CA LEU A 304 -7.70 -3.14 -21.65
C LEU A 304 -8.45 -3.86 -20.53
N TRP A 305 -9.64 -3.43 -20.15
CA TRP A 305 -10.48 -4.12 -19.16
C TRP A 305 -10.92 -5.49 -19.66
N ASP A 306 -11.37 -5.60 -20.91
CA ASP A 306 -11.78 -6.87 -21.51
C ASP A 306 -10.58 -7.79 -21.74
N ALA A 307 -9.46 -7.25 -22.18
CA ALA A 307 -8.21 -7.98 -22.30
C ALA A 307 -7.73 -8.53 -20.93
N TYR A 308 -7.86 -7.71 -19.87
CA TYR A 308 -7.52 -8.14 -18.52
C TYR A 308 -8.46 -9.24 -18.01
N LYS A 309 -9.78 -9.09 -18.14
CA LYS A 309 -10.78 -10.11 -17.77
C LYS A 309 -10.54 -11.44 -18.50
N THR A 310 -10.09 -11.37 -19.76
CA THR A 310 -9.72 -12.57 -20.54
C THR A 310 -8.46 -13.23 -20.00
N ARG A 311 -7.44 -12.44 -19.65
CA ARG A 311 -6.16 -12.92 -19.12
C ARG A 311 -6.27 -13.42 -17.67
N VAL A 312 -7.16 -12.79 -16.88
CA VAL A 312 -7.40 -13.06 -15.46
C VAL A 312 -8.89 -13.33 -15.23
N PRO A 313 -9.39 -14.52 -15.61
CA PRO A 313 -10.84 -14.83 -15.58
C PRO A 313 -11.48 -14.68 -14.19
N GLU A 314 -10.71 -14.91 -13.11
CA GLU A 314 -11.17 -14.74 -11.72
C GLU A 314 -11.44 -13.28 -11.34
N ALA A 315 -10.91 -12.30 -12.09
CA ALA A 315 -11.18 -10.87 -11.90
C ALA A 315 -12.54 -10.45 -12.48
N ALA A 316 -13.04 -11.15 -13.50
CA ALA A 316 -14.26 -10.76 -14.21
C ALA A 316 -15.49 -10.60 -13.27
N PRO A 317 -15.84 -11.57 -12.40
CA PRO A 317 -17.00 -11.42 -11.51
C PRO A 317 -16.85 -10.24 -10.52
N ILE A 318 -15.63 -9.91 -10.10
CA ILE A 318 -15.34 -8.79 -9.20
C ILE A 318 -15.58 -7.46 -9.93
N ILE A 319 -15.00 -7.32 -11.12
CA ILE A 319 -15.12 -6.12 -11.95
C ILE A 319 -16.57 -5.89 -12.35
N ASP A 320 -17.28 -6.93 -12.83
CA ASP A 320 -18.65 -6.83 -13.32
C ASP A 320 -19.64 -6.50 -12.18
N ALA A 321 -19.46 -7.10 -10.99
CA ALA A 321 -20.26 -6.75 -9.81
C ALA A 321 -20.03 -5.30 -9.38
N TYR A 322 -18.79 -4.84 -9.36
CA TYR A 322 -18.47 -3.46 -9.07
C TYR A 322 -19.09 -2.48 -10.08
N LEU A 323 -18.94 -2.73 -11.38
CA LEU A 323 -19.48 -1.87 -12.44
C LEU A 323 -21.01 -1.79 -12.42
N THR A 324 -21.70 -2.86 -11.98
CA THR A 324 -23.16 -2.85 -11.82
C THR A 324 -23.64 -1.85 -10.76
N LEU A 325 -22.84 -1.58 -9.73
CA LEU A 325 -23.19 -0.66 -8.63
C LEU A 325 -22.58 0.74 -8.77
N ARG A 326 -21.59 0.90 -9.62
CA ARG A 326 -20.94 2.19 -9.89
C ARG A 326 -21.85 3.11 -10.72
N ASN A 327 -22.75 2.56 -11.55
CA ASN A 327 -23.64 3.28 -12.48
C ASN A 327 -24.88 3.86 -11.81
#